data_0bf74e652f61ee46fdc5158bd3741602
#
_entry.id   0bf74e652f61ee46fdc5158bd3741602
#
_cell.length_a   1.000
_cell.length_b   1.000
_cell.length_c   1.000
_cell.angle_alpha   90.00
_cell.angle_beta   90.00
_cell.angle_gamma   90.00
#
_symmetry.space_group_name_H-M   'P 1'
#
loop_
_entity.id
_entity.type
_entity.pdbx_description
1 polymer ?
#
loop_
_entity_poly.entity_id
_entity_poly.type
_entity_poly.pdbx_seq_one_letter_code
_entity_poly.pdbx_strand_id
1 'polypeptide(L)'
;MTEPKFKTVFVFLDTDKYCSPFDMLVAVDAFPDSTIFKYENVTGEDAARIVFDALFPRGPEGAKHTKIFINGSNFDMVAEVVAATQKCMMSAPWGNSIIVDPRGAYSTAASAVAKTLGMALGKGLGSLEGKNVTVLAGTGPVGQIAAKLYASEKANVTIT
;
A
#
# COMPACT_ATOMS: atom_id res chain seq x y z
N MET A 1 2.12 25.06 20.70
CA MET A 1 2.04 24.69 19.28
C MET A 1 0.61 24.94 18.85
N THR A 2 0.37 25.74 17.82
CA THR A 2 -0.97 25.96 17.29
C THR A 2 -1.46 24.65 16.66
N GLU A 3 -2.70 24.26 16.95
CA GLU A 3 -3.31 23.10 16.29
C GLU A 3 -3.22 23.22 14.77
N PRO A 4 -2.94 22.13 14.04
CA PRO A 4 -2.88 22.19 12.60
C PRO A 4 -4.24 22.61 12.04
N LYS A 5 -4.25 23.54 11.11
CA LYS A 5 -5.48 24.07 10.47
C LYS A 5 -6.33 22.98 9.79
N PHE A 6 -5.69 21.87 9.39
CA PHE A 6 -6.35 20.73 8.75
C PHE A 6 -6.09 19.46 9.53
N LYS A 7 -7.16 18.74 9.87
CA LYS A 7 -7.06 17.37 10.40
C LYS A 7 -6.56 16.41 9.33
N THR A 8 -5.85 15.37 9.75
CA THR A 8 -5.48 14.25 8.87
C THR A 8 -6.72 13.50 8.45
N VAL A 9 -6.84 13.25 7.15
CA VAL A 9 -7.93 12.48 6.55
C VAL A 9 -7.32 11.32 5.78
N PHE A 10 -7.83 10.13 6.00
CA PHE A 10 -7.58 8.97 5.16
C PHE A 10 -8.78 8.71 4.25
N VAL A 11 -8.50 8.54 2.96
CA VAL A 11 -9.47 8.14 1.95
C VAL A 11 -9.09 6.73 1.51
N PHE A 12 -9.84 5.75 1.98
CA PHE A 12 -9.66 4.35 1.62
C PHE A 12 -10.42 4.04 0.33
N LEU A 13 -9.70 3.60 -0.68
CA LEU A 13 -10.23 3.13 -1.97
C LEU A 13 -10.00 1.61 -2.01
N ASP A 14 -11.05 0.85 -1.78
CA ASP A 14 -10.98 -0.61 -1.79
C ASP A 14 -11.70 -1.15 -3.03
N THR A 15 -11.01 -1.98 -3.82
CA THR A 15 -11.60 -2.60 -5.01
C THR A 15 -12.52 -3.76 -4.66
N ASP A 16 -12.48 -4.25 -3.42
CA ASP A 16 -13.33 -5.33 -2.95
C ASP A 16 -14.69 -4.80 -2.45
N LYS A 17 -15.61 -5.73 -2.28
CA LYS A 17 -16.96 -5.45 -1.75
C LYS A 17 -16.96 -4.83 -0.36
N TYR A 18 -15.95 -5.12 0.43
CA TYR A 18 -15.80 -4.62 1.79
C TYR A 18 -14.41 -4.05 2.00
N CYS A 19 -14.35 -2.81 2.45
CA CYS A 19 -13.12 -2.18 2.88
C CYS A 19 -12.57 -2.89 4.13
N SER A 20 -11.26 -3.12 4.15
CA SER A 20 -10.59 -3.84 5.24
C SER A 20 -10.71 -3.09 6.58
N PRO A 21 -11.43 -3.62 7.58
CA PRO A 21 -11.44 -3.02 8.90
C PRO A 21 -10.06 -3.04 9.57
N PHE A 22 -9.23 -4.05 9.25
CA PHE A 22 -7.87 -4.17 9.77
C PHE A 22 -7.03 -2.94 9.40
N ASP A 23 -6.99 -2.58 8.11
CA ASP A 23 -6.19 -1.45 7.64
C ASP A 23 -6.70 -0.11 8.18
N MET A 24 -8.03 0.02 8.30
CA MET A 24 -8.65 1.21 8.89
C MET A 24 -8.30 1.36 10.37
N LEU A 25 -8.33 0.27 11.14
CA LEU A 25 -7.96 0.29 12.56
C LEU A 25 -6.48 0.63 12.74
N VAL A 26 -5.59 0.05 11.93
CA VAL A 26 -4.16 0.41 11.95
C VAL A 26 -3.96 1.90 11.67
N ALA A 27 -4.71 2.47 10.73
CA ALA A 27 -4.63 3.89 10.43
C ALA A 27 -5.12 4.76 11.60
N VAL A 28 -6.23 4.38 12.25
CA VAL A 28 -6.77 5.11 13.43
C VAL A 28 -5.80 5.03 14.60
N ASP A 29 -5.24 3.84 14.87
CA ASP A 29 -4.30 3.66 16.00
C ASP A 29 -2.99 4.43 15.78
N ALA A 30 -2.53 4.52 14.52
CA ALA A 30 -1.35 5.31 14.18
C ALA A 30 -1.62 6.82 14.18
N PHE A 31 -2.86 7.24 13.90
CA PHE A 31 -3.29 8.64 13.82
C PHE A 31 -4.64 8.83 14.50
N PRO A 32 -4.70 8.86 15.85
CA PRO A 32 -5.95 8.86 16.63
C PRO A 32 -6.91 10.00 16.30
N ASP A 33 -6.38 11.16 15.87
CA ASP A 33 -7.18 12.34 15.51
C ASP A 33 -7.60 12.36 14.03
N SER A 34 -7.35 11.28 13.29
CA SER A 34 -7.69 11.21 11.87
C SER A 34 -9.17 10.93 11.64
N THR A 35 -9.65 11.32 10.46
CA THR A 35 -10.97 10.96 9.95
C THR A 35 -10.79 10.00 8.78
N ILE A 36 -11.60 8.95 8.72
CA ILE A 36 -11.58 7.97 7.63
C ILE A 36 -12.84 8.13 6.78
N PHE A 37 -12.63 8.31 5.46
CA PHE A 37 -13.63 8.06 4.44
C PHE A 37 -13.29 6.75 3.74
N LYS A 38 -14.27 5.86 3.60
CA LYS A 38 -14.09 4.59 2.91
C LYS A 38 -15.00 4.46 1.70
N TYR A 39 -14.46 3.92 0.65
CA TYR A 39 -15.18 3.60 -0.59
C TYR A 39 -14.90 2.15 -0.96
N GLU A 40 -15.92 1.43 -1.37
CA GLU A 40 -15.92 0.00 -1.65
C GLU A 40 -16.31 -0.25 -3.11
N ASN A 41 -15.88 -1.37 -3.70
CA ASN A 41 -16.05 -1.68 -5.13
C ASN A 41 -15.52 -0.58 -6.07
N VAL A 42 -14.40 0.04 -5.71
CA VAL A 42 -13.85 1.19 -6.44
C VAL A 42 -13.22 0.72 -7.76
N THR A 43 -13.64 1.35 -8.85
CA THR A 43 -13.01 1.22 -10.17
C THR A 43 -11.98 2.31 -10.41
N GLY A 44 -11.19 2.22 -11.49
CA GLY A 44 -10.27 3.29 -11.87
C GLY A 44 -10.99 4.63 -12.15
N GLU A 45 -12.19 4.58 -12.76
CA GLU A 45 -13.00 5.78 -13.02
C GLU A 45 -13.49 6.42 -11.72
N ASP A 46 -14.02 5.61 -10.79
CA ASP A 46 -14.45 6.08 -9.48
C ASP A 46 -13.31 6.71 -8.70
N ALA A 47 -12.12 6.06 -8.72
CA ALA A 47 -10.94 6.53 -8.01
C ALA A 47 -10.53 7.96 -8.43
N ALA A 48 -10.51 8.24 -9.72
CA ALA A 48 -10.16 9.57 -10.22
C ALA A 48 -11.13 10.65 -9.69
N ARG A 49 -12.44 10.36 -9.70
CA ARG A 49 -13.47 11.26 -9.17
C ARG A 49 -13.36 11.45 -7.66
N ILE A 50 -13.28 10.35 -6.91
CA ILE A 50 -13.21 10.39 -5.44
C ILE A 50 -11.96 11.16 -4.98
N VAL A 51 -10.82 10.90 -5.60
CA VAL A 51 -9.56 11.58 -5.26
C VAL A 51 -9.64 13.06 -5.55
N PHE A 52 -10.19 13.45 -6.71
CA PHE A 52 -10.39 14.86 -7.04
C PHE A 52 -11.30 15.56 -6.02
N ASP A 53 -12.43 14.95 -5.70
CA ASP A 53 -13.39 15.49 -4.72
C ASP A 53 -12.82 15.57 -3.31
N ALA A 54 -11.92 14.65 -2.94
CA ALA A 54 -11.25 14.66 -1.65
C ALA A 54 -10.17 15.75 -1.53
N LEU A 55 -9.50 16.08 -2.62
CA LEU A 55 -8.37 17.03 -2.63
C LEU A 55 -8.79 18.44 -2.94
N PHE A 56 -9.67 18.66 -3.93
CA PHE A 56 -10.02 19.97 -4.45
C PHE A 56 -10.53 20.95 -3.38
N PRO A 57 -11.50 20.59 -2.50
CA PRO A 57 -12.02 21.50 -1.48
C PRO A 57 -11.01 21.81 -0.37
N ARG A 58 -9.94 21.03 -0.26
CA ARG A 58 -8.92 21.19 0.79
C ARG A 58 -7.77 22.11 0.36
N GLY A 59 -7.63 22.36 -0.94
CA GLY A 59 -6.55 23.15 -1.50
C GLY A 59 -5.15 22.55 -1.24
N PRO A 60 -4.06 23.24 -1.63
CA PRO A 60 -2.70 22.69 -1.52
C PRO A 60 -2.30 22.31 -0.10
N GLU A 61 -2.67 23.09 0.90
CA GLU A 61 -2.29 22.80 2.30
C GLU A 61 -3.12 21.65 2.89
N GLY A 62 -4.42 21.59 2.65
CA GLY A 62 -5.25 20.49 3.13
C GLY A 62 -4.96 19.17 2.42
N ALA A 63 -4.53 19.22 1.16
CA ALA A 63 -4.10 18.02 0.41
C ALA A 63 -2.91 17.32 1.09
N LYS A 64 -1.98 18.05 1.66
CA LYS A 64 -0.85 17.48 2.44
C LYS A 64 -1.31 16.64 3.64
N HIS A 65 -2.50 16.93 4.16
CA HIS A 65 -3.13 16.22 5.27
C HIS A 65 -4.18 15.20 4.79
N THR A 66 -4.26 14.93 3.48
CA THR A 66 -5.14 13.91 2.90
C THR A 66 -4.29 12.75 2.41
N LYS A 67 -4.54 11.55 2.93
CA LYS A 67 -3.82 10.33 2.60
C LYS A 67 -4.74 9.41 1.82
N ILE A 68 -4.34 9.00 0.64
CA ILE A 68 -5.09 8.05 -0.17
C ILE A 68 -4.53 6.66 0.11
N PHE A 69 -5.37 5.75 0.60
CA PHE A 69 -5.01 4.36 0.85
C PHE A 69 -5.74 3.47 -0.16
N ILE A 70 -4.98 2.75 -0.99
CA ILE A 70 -5.53 1.88 -2.02
C ILE A 70 -5.33 0.44 -1.64
N ASN A 71 -6.42 -0.32 -1.64
CA ASN A 71 -6.49 -1.70 -1.19
C ASN A 71 -7.34 -2.57 -2.13
N GLY A 72 -7.28 -3.88 -1.93
CA GLY A 72 -8.07 -4.87 -2.64
C GLY A 72 -7.36 -6.21 -2.75
N SER A 73 -8.11 -7.26 -3.08
CA SER A 73 -7.57 -8.61 -3.26
C SER A 73 -7.13 -8.89 -4.70
N ASN A 74 -7.66 -8.16 -5.67
CA ASN A 74 -7.31 -8.28 -7.08
C ASN A 74 -6.25 -7.23 -7.45
N PHE A 75 -5.02 -7.68 -7.70
CA PHE A 75 -3.89 -6.79 -8.00
C PHE A 75 -4.04 -5.99 -9.31
N ASP A 76 -4.72 -6.53 -10.30
CA ASP A 76 -4.94 -5.84 -11.57
C ASP A 76 -5.90 -4.65 -11.37
N MET A 77 -7.00 -4.87 -10.64
CA MET A 77 -7.92 -3.79 -10.27
C MET A 77 -7.25 -2.74 -9.39
N VAL A 78 -6.44 -3.18 -8.42
CA VAL A 78 -5.65 -2.25 -7.58
C VAL A 78 -4.71 -1.42 -8.45
N ALA A 79 -4.03 -2.03 -9.43
CA ALA A 79 -3.14 -1.31 -10.34
C ALA A 79 -3.88 -0.27 -11.19
N GLU A 80 -5.10 -0.56 -11.66
CA GLU A 80 -5.96 0.40 -12.37
C GLU A 80 -6.31 1.61 -11.47
N VAL A 81 -6.73 1.34 -10.22
CA VAL A 81 -7.06 2.39 -9.25
C VAL A 81 -5.82 3.24 -8.93
N VAL A 82 -4.65 2.62 -8.77
CA VAL A 82 -3.37 3.34 -8.56
C VAL A 82 -3.07 4.25 -9.75
N ALA A 83 -3.13 3.73 -10.98
CA ALA A 83 -2.85 4.49 -12.18
C ALA A 83 -3.79 5.70 -12.35
N ALA A 84 -5.09 5.49 -12.13
CA ALA A 84 -6.10 6.56 -12.19
C ALA A 84 -5.86 7.62 -11.11
N THR A 85 -5.54 7.20 -9.88
CA THR A 85 -5.21 8.10 -8.76
C THR A 85 -3.97 8.93 -9.08
N GLN A 86 -2.90 8.30 -9.55
CA GLN A 86 -1.67 9.01 -9.93
C GLN A 86 -1.91 10.02 -11.04
N LYS A 87 -2.66 9.64 -12.09
CA LYS A 87 -3.02 10.53 -13.19
C LYS A 87 -3.81 11.74 -12.70
N CYS A 88 -4.79 11.54 -11.80
CA CYS A 88 -5.54 12.61 -11.18
C CYS A 88 -4.64 13.56 -10.39
N MET A 89 -3.72 13.02 -9.59
CA MET A 89 -2.79 13.81 -8.78
C MET A 89 -1.78 14.60 -9.61
N MET A 90 -1.31 14.06 -10.73
CA MET A 90 -0.40 14.76 -11.65
C MET A 90 -1.07 15.96 -12.33
N SER A 91 -2.37 15.94 -12.50
CA SER A 91 -3.13 17.06 -13.07
C SER A 91 -3.42 18.19 -12.07
N ALA A 92 -3.16 17.94 -10.77
CA ALA A 92 -3.35 18.91 -9.70
C ALA A 92 -2.00 19.31 -9.09
N PRO A 93 -1.76 20.60 -8.77
CA PRO A 93 -0.47 21.08 -8.24
C PRO A 93 -0.26 20.72 -6.76
N TRP A 94 -0.96 19.71 -6.27
CA TRP A 94 -1.00 19.37 -4.84
C TRP A 94 -0.30 18.06 -4.54
N GLY A 95 0.80 18.14 -3.78
CA GLY A 95 1.45 16.94 -3.27
C GLY A 95 0.65 16.32 -2.13
N ASN A 96 0.22 15.07 -2.31
CA ASN A 96 -0.29 14.25 -1.22
C ASN A 96 0.34 12.84 -1.27
N SER A 97 0.01 11.98 -0.30
CA SER A 97 0.59 10.64 -0.20
C SER A 97 -0.42 9.60 -0.67
N ILE A 98 0.06 8.67 -1.50
CA ILE A 98 -0.65 7.43 -1.83
C ILE A 98 0.04 6.30 -1.07
N ILE A 99 -0.75 5.48 -0.38
CA ILE A 99 -0.33 4.25 0.26
C ILE A 99 -0.98 3.11 -0.52
N VAL A 100 -0.17 2.16 -0.96
CA VAL A 100 -0.65 0.98 -1.70
C VAL A 100 -0.15 -0.26 -0.97
N ASP A 101 -1.05 -0.98 -0.34
CA ASP A 101 -0.71 -2.23 0.35
C ASP A 101 -1.87 -3.23 0.27
N PRO A 102 -2.07 -3.87 -0.90
CA PRO A 102 -3.20 -4.75 -1.14
C PRO A 102 -3.25 -5.89 -0.13
N ARG A 103 -4.23 -5.83 0.78
CA ARG A 103 -4.41 -6.79 1.89
C ARG A 103 -3.14 -7.04 2.70
N GLY A 104 -2.30 -6.01 2.90
CA GLY A 104 -1.04 -6.12 3.63
C GLY A 104 0.04 -6.93 2.90
N ALA A 105 -0.11 -7.17 1.60
CA ALA A 105 0.78 -8.06 0.87
C ALA A 105 2.19 -7.50 0.72
N TYR A 106 2.32 -6.22 0.42
CA TYR A 106 3.63 -5.59 0.22
C TYR A 106 4.40 -5.46 1.54
N SER A 107 3.76 -4.93 2.57
CA SER A 107 4.39 -4.75 3.89
C SER A 107 4.78 -6.07 4.53
N THR A 108 3.91 -7.10 4.45
CA THR A 108 4.16 -8.43 5.00
C THR A 108 5.30 -9.12 4.25
N ALA A 109 5.29 -9.11 2.91
CA ALA A 109 6.35 -9.71 2.12
C ALA A 109 7.71 -9.03 2.37
N ALA A 110 7.73 -7.69 2.38
CA ALA A 110 8.95 -6.94 2.67
C ALA A 110 9.52 -7.26 4.06
N SER A 111 8.66 -7.35 5.08
CA SER A 111 9.06 -7.71 6.44
C SER A 111 9.61 -9.14 6.52
N ALA A 112 8.99 -10.09 5.83
CA ALA A 112 9.45 -11.49 5.79
C ALA A 112 10.84 -11.59 5.14
N VAL A 113 11.03 -10.94 3.99
CA VAL A 113 12.31 -10.94 3.28
C VAL A 113 13.39 -10.25 4.10
N ALA A 114 13.11 -9.08 4.69
CA ALA A 114 14.05 -8.36 5.54
C ALA A 114 14.50 -9.20 6.75
N LYS A 115 13.57 -9.92 7.41
CA LYS A 115 13.91 -10.83 8.51
C LYS A 115 14.75 -12.00 8.04
N THR A 116 14.46 -12.57 6.88
CA THR A 116 15.26 -13.67 6.30
C THR A 116 16.70 -13.22 6.02
N LEU A 117 16.88 -12.04 5.40
CA LEU A 117 18.18 -11.42 5.17
C LEU A 117 18.94 -11.19 6.48
N GLY A 118 18.27 -10.60 7.47
CA GLY A 118 18.88 -10.35 8.79
C GLY A 118 19.33 -11.66 9.49
N MET A 119 18.52 -12.73 9.37
CA MET A 119 18.88 -14.03 9.92
C MET A 119 20.03 -14.69 9.15
N ALA A 120 20.05 -14.58 7.83
CA ALA A 120 21.16 -15.11 7.01
C ALA A 120 22.49 -14.43 7.37
N LEU A 121 22.49 -13.13 7.52
CA LEU A 121 23.66 -12.36 7.96
C LEU A 121 24.09 -12.78 9.38
N GLY A 122 23.16 -12.85 10.32
CA GLY A 122 23.45 -13.22 11.70
C GLY A 122 23.99 -14.66 11.89
N LYS A 123 23.67 -15.56 10.94
CA LYS A 123 24.18 -16.94 10.91
C LYS A 123 25.46 -17.11 10.06
N GLY A 124 26.04 -16.03 9.57
CA GLY A 124 27.23 -16.06 8.74
C GLY A 124 27.01 -16.59 7.31
N LEU A 125 25.77 -16.68 6.85
CA LEU A 125 25.46 -17.12 5.49
C LEU A 125 25.69 -16.02 4.43
N GLY A 126 25.86 -14.77 4.85
CA GLY A 126 26.04 -13.62 3.97
C GLY A 126 24.75 -13.22 3.22
N SER A 127 24.89 -12.75 1.99
CA SER A 127 23.75 -12.40 1.14
C SER A 127 22.94 -13.63 0.68
N LEU A 128 21.79 -13.40 0.09
CA LEU A 128 20.97 -14.48 -0.53
C LEU A 128 21.38 -14.79 -1.98
N GLU A 129 22.37 -14.09 -2.52
CA GLU A 129 22.85 -14.30 -3.91
C GLU A 129 23.26 -15.77 -4.12
N GLY A 130 22.66 -16.40 -5.14
CA GLY A 130 22.88 -17.79 -5.51
C GLY A 130 22.31 -18.84 -4.53
N LYS A 131 21.66 -18.45 -3.42
CA LYS A 131 21.05 -19.38 -2.49
C LYS A 131 19.67 -19.83 -2.97
N ASN A 132 19.32 -21.06 -2.62
CA ASN A 132 17.99 -21.62 -2.94
C ASN A 132 16.99 -21.18 -1.87
N VAL A 133 15.90 -20.53 -2.30
CA VAL A 133 14.79 -20.10 -1.47
C VAL A 133 13.50 -20.73 -1.98
N THR A 134 12.79 -21.43 -1.10
CA THR A 134 11.45 -21.98 -1.44
C THR A 134 10.37 -21.18 -0.72
N VAL A 135 9.42 -20.63 -1.50
CA VAL A 135 8.27 -19.89 -0.99
C VAL A 135 7.05 -20.79 -1.03
N LEU A 136 6.65 -21.31 0.15
CA LEU A 136 5.43 -22.09 0.31
C LEU A 136 4.20 -21.19 0.21
N ALA A 137 3.14 -21.67 -0.43
CA ALA A 137 1.97 -20.88 -0.80
C ALA A 137 2.34 -19.63 -1.64
N GLY A 138 3.40 -19.77 -2.47
CA GLY A 138 3.97 -18.69 -3.26
C GLY A 138 3.05 -18.13 -4.35
N THR A 139 1.93 -18.78 -4.65
CA THR A 139 0.90 -18.31 -5.59
C THR A 139 -0.07 -17.28 -4.97
N GLY A 140 -0.11 -17.18 -3.64
CA GLY A 140 -0.91 -16.18 -2.94
C GLY A 140 -0.28 -14.77 -3.00
N PRO A 141 -1.04 -13.71 -2.64
CA PRO A 141 -0.60 -12.32 -2.75
C PRO A 141 0.76 -12.05 -2.10
N VAL A 142 0.91 -12.39 -0.82
CA VAL A 142 2.16 -12.21 -0.07
C VAL A 142 3.30 -13.04 -0.68
N GLY A 143 3.01 -14.30 -1.04
CA GLY A 143 4.01 -15.21 -1.59
C GLY A 143 4.57 -14.74 -2.93
N GLN A 144 3.73 -14.24 -3.82
CA GLN A 144 4.16 -13.68 -5.11
C GLN A 144 5.10 -12.47 -4.93
N ILE A 145 4.76 -11.56 -4.01
CA ILE A 145 5.60 -10.40 -3.73
C ILE A 145 6.91 -10.83 -3.05
N ALA A 146 6.85 -11.73 -2.07
CA ALA A 146 8.05 -12.27 -1.42
C ALA A 146 8.99 -12.95 -2.42
N ALA A 147 8.44 -13.77 -3.35
CA ALA A 147 9.21 -14.42 -4.40
C ALA A 147 9.93 -13.40 -5.30
N LYS A 148 9.23 -12.31 -5.70
CA LYS A 148 9.84 -11.22 -6.48
C LYS A 148 10.97 -10.53 -5.70
N LEU A 149 10.76 -10.28 -4.41
CA LEU A 149 11.78 -9.64 -3.56
C LEU A 149 12.99 -10.55 -3.36
N TYR A 150 12.80 -11.87 -3.11
CA TYR A 150 13.92 -12.82 -3.04
C TYR A 150 14.68 -12.91 -4.37
N ALA A 151 13.99 -12.88 -5.50
CA ALA A 151 14.63 -12.87 -6.80
C ALA A 151 15.44 -11.57 -7.03
N SER A 152 14.97 -10.42 -6.56
CA SER A 152 15.73 -9.17 -6.61
C SER A 152 17.00 -9.19 -5.76
N GLU A 153 17.02 -10.01 -4.69
CA GLU A 153 18.21 -10.33 -3.90
C GLU A 153 19.11 -11.40 -4.56
N LYS A 154 18.83 -11.74 -5.83
CA LYS A 154 19.55 -12.72 -6.66
C LYS A 154 19.53 -14.17 -6.10
N ALA A 155 18.51 -14.50 -5.32
CA ALA A 155 18.28 -15.87 -4.89
C ALA A 155 17.68 -16.71 -6.02
N ASN A 156 17.93 -18.05 -5.98
CA ASN A 156 17.24 -19.02 -6.83
C ASN A 156 15.91 -19.36 -6.17
N VAL A 157 14.80 -18.82 -6.70
CA VAL A 157 13.49 -18.92 -6.04
C VAL A 157 12.66 -20.04 -6.65
N THR A 158 12.12 -20.89 -5.76
CA THR A 158 11.09 -21.88 -6.10
C THR A 158 9.78 -21.49 -5.42
N ILE A 159 8.68 -21.55 -6.15
CA ILE A 159 7.32 -21.30 -5.67
C ILE A 159 6.55 -22.62 -5.66
N THR A 160 5.83 -22.92 -4.58
CA THR A 160 4.96 -24.09 -4.49
C THR A 160 3.54 -23.66 -4.10
#